data_f42a3436f2c445fc39768e7969891233
#
_entry.id   f42a3436f2c445fc39768e7969891233
#
_cell.length_a   1.000
_cell.length_b   1.000
_cell.length_c   1.000
_cell.angle_alpha   90.00
_cell.angle_beta   90.00
_cell.angle_gamma   90.00
#
_symmetry.space_group_name_H-M   'P 1'
#
loop_
_entity.id
_entity.type
_entity.pdbx_description
1 polymer ?
#
loop_
_entity_poly.entity_id
_entity_poly.type
_entity_poly.pdbx_seq_one_letter_code
_entity_poly.pdbx_strand_id
1 'polypeptide(L)'
;MLLFFCYLIDLTDAKLGKNSINTSFVSGYGTTYPRQIHHRIAEVNQVILKGALVGGPDGNIESDLPPAKKYWDDSSMYSTNEVAIYYNSPLVFVLSAFQ
;
A
#
# COMPACT_ATOMS: atom_id res chain seq x y z
N MET A 1 26.04 -5.76 1.75
CA MET A 1 24.91 -6.71 1.87
C MET A 1 24.03 -6.46 3.10
N LEU A 2 24.59 -6.27 4.28
CA LEU A 2 23.84 -5.99 5.51
C LEU A 2 23.03 -4.67 5.43
N LEU A 3 23.63 -3.57 4.93
CA LEU A 3 22.95 -2.29 4.74
C LEU A 3 21.78 -2.37 3.74
N PHE A 4 21.95 -3.14 2.66
CA PHE A 4 20.90 -3.36 1.69
C PHE A 4 19.72 -4.15 2.31
N PHE A 5 20.01 -5.13 3.14
CA PHE A 5 19.00 -5.90 3.86
C PHE A 5 18.22 -5.03 4.86
N CYS A 6 18.90 -4.19 5.64
CA CYS A 6 18.24 -3.24 6.54
C CYS A 6 17.35 -2.27 5.77
N TYR A 7 17.80 -1.75 4.63
CA TYR A 7 17.03 -0.86 3.78
C TYR A 7 15.75 -1.54 3.24
N LEU A 8 15.85 -2.80 2.80
CA LEU A 8 14.68 -3.58 2.37
C LEU A 8 13.67 -3.81 3.50
N ILE A 9 14.16 -4.09 4.71
CA ILE A 9 13.30 -4.25 5.90
C ILE A 9 12.55 -2.94 6.17
N ASP A 10 13.24 -1.81 6.19
CA ASP A 10 12.62 -0.51 6.45
C ASP A 10 11.56 -0.15 5.40
N LEU A 11 11.82 -0.39 4.12
CA LEU A 11 10.85 -0.16 3.06
C LEU A 11 9.63 -1.08 3.18
N THR A 12 9.85 -2.33 3.53
CA THR A 12 8.77 -3.31 3.74
C THR A 12 7.93 -2.93 4.94
N ASP A 13 8.56 -2.57 6.07
CA ASP A 13 7.89 -2.12 7.28
C ASP A 13 7.04 -0.88 7.02
N ALA A 14 7.55 0.09 6.24
CA ALA A 14 6.79 1.27 5.85
C ALA A 14 5.50 0.90 5.08
N LYS A 15 5.57 -0.06 4.15
CA LYS A 15 4.40 -0.54 3.41
C LYS A 15 3.42 -1.32 4.29
N LEU A 16 3.91 -1.97 5.34
CA LEU A 16 3.11 -2.78 6.26
C LEU A 16 2.57 -2.00 7.46
N GLY A 17 2.77 -0.68 7.53
CA GLY A 17 2.13 0.19 8.51
C GLY A 17 3.05 1.07 9.34
N LYS A 18 4.37 0.89 9.30
CA LYS A 18 5.33 1.79 9.94
C LYS A 18 5.56 3.04 9.09
N ASN A 19 4.58 3.91 9.04
CA ASN A 19 4.59 5.14 8.24
C ASN A 19 3.87 6.28 8.95
N SER A 20 3.86 7.46 8.34
CA SER A 20 3.34 8.68 8.96
C SER A 20 1.83 8.69 9.23
N ILE A 21 1.07 7.72 8.70
CA ILE A 21 -0.38 7.59 8.91
C ILE A 21 -0.78 6.29 9.61
N ASN A 22 0.20 5.49 10.04
CA ASN A 22 -0.02 4.20 10.73
C ASN A 22 -1.00 3.27 9.99
N THR A 23 -0.92 3.25 8.67
CA THR A 23 -1.80 2.45 7.81
C THR A 23 -0.97 1.49 6.98
N SER A 24 -1.29 0.19 7.02
CA SER A 24 -0.77 -0.75 6.04
C SER A 24 -1.28 -0.36 4.65
N PHE A 25 -0.43 -0.48 3.63
CA PHE A 25 -0.86 -0.33 2.22
C PHE A 25 -1.15 -1.68 1.56
N VAL A 26 -1.12 -2.76 2.35
CA VAL A 26 -1.50 -4.10 1.92
C VAL A 26 -2.90 -4.40 2.45
N SER A 27 -3.86 -4.57 1.57
CA SER A 27 -5.26 -4.83 1.92
C SER A 27 -5.39 -6.13 2.72
N GLY A 28 -6.14 -6.09 3.80
CA GLY A 28 -6.36 -7.24 4.67
C GLY A 28 -5.23 -7.55 5.64
N TYR A 29 -4.17 -6.72 5.70
CA TYR A 29 -3.04 -6.89 6.61
C TYR A 29 -2.94 -5.72 7.61
N GLY A 30 -2.75 -6.06 8.89
CA GLY A 30 -2.67 -5.08 9.96
C GLY A 30 -4.04 -4.66 10.50
N THR A 31 -4.07 -3.66 11.38
CA THR A 31 -5.31 -3.15 11.99
C THR A 31 -6.01 -2.12 11.10
N THR A 32 -5.24 -1.29 10.41
CA THR A 32 -5.74 -0.29 9.46
C THR A 32 -5.13 -0.58 8.09
N TYR A 33 -5.97 -0.78 7.08
CA TYR A 33 -5.55 -1.14 5.73
C TYR A 33 -6.58 -0.65 4.69
N PRO A 34 -6.22 -0.59 3.39
CA PRO A 34 -7.13 -0.20 2.32
C PRO A 34 -8.33 -1.15 2.22
N ARG A 35 -9.52 -0.59 2.26
CA ARG A 35 -10.80 -1.31 2.11
C ARG A 35 -11.50 -0.97 0.81
N GLN A 36 -11.24 0.21 0.27
CA GLN A 36 -11.87 0.73 -0.95
C GLN A 36 -10.81 0.87 -2.06
N ILE A 37 -10.17 -0.24 -2.41
CA ILE A 37 -9.17 -0.26 -3.47
C ILE A 37 -9.79 0.05 -4.83
N HIS A 38 -9.03 0.73 -5.69
CA HIS A 38 -9.42 0.99 -7.08
C HIS A 38 -9.21 -0.29 -7.92
N HIS A 39 -10.21 -1.17 -7.91
CA HIS A 39 -10.21 -2.43 -8.64
C HIS A 39 -11.65 -2.85 -8.98
N ARG A 40 -12.01 -2.77 -10.26
CA ARG A 40 -13.39 -2.94 -10.73
C ARG A 40 -14.12 -4.16 -10.18
N ILE A 41 -13.47 -5.31 -10.21
CA ILE A 41 -14.10 -6.57 -9.76
C ILE A 41 -14.32 -6.54 -8.25
N ALA A 42 -13.37 -6.01 -7.49
CA ALA A 42 -13.50 -5.88 -6.03
C ALA A 42 -14.62 -4.90 -5.64
N GLU A 43 -14.73 -3.77 -6.34
CA GLU A 43 -15.79 -2.77 -6.13
C GLU A 43 -17.18 -3.36 -6.40
N VAL A 44 -17.37 -3.96 -7.57
CA VAL A 44 -18.68 -4.53 -7.99
C VAL A 44 -19.12 -5.64 -7.03
N ASN A 45 -18.22 -6.47 -6.56
CA ASN A 45 -18.54 -7.58 -5.66
C ASN A 45 -18.46 -7.20 -4.18
N GLN A 46 -18.08 -5.97 -3.85
CA GLN A 46 -17.91 -5.47 -2.47
C GLN A 46 -17.03 -6.39 -1.61
N VAL A 47 -15.91 -6.83 -2.16
CA VAL A 47 -14.98 -7.74 -1.50
C VAL A 47 -13.65 -7.04 -1.19
N ILE A 48 -13.03 -7.42 -0.07
CA ILE A 48 -11.67 -7.01 0.25
C ILE A 48 -10.70 -7.99 -0.41
N LEU A 49 -9.87 -7.47 -1.31
CA LEU A 49 -8.85 -8.24 -2.01
C LEU A 49 -7.60 -8.36 -1.12
N LYS A 50 -7.61 -9.32 -0.22
CA LYS A 50 -6.53 -9.50 0.77
C LYS A 50 -5.17 -9.76 0.10
N GLY A 51 -4.14 -9.09 0.61
CA GLY A 51 -2.78 -9.20 0.09
C GLY A 51 -2.46 -8.24 -1.07
N ALA A 52 -3.42 -7.46 -1.53
CA ALA A 52 -3.20 -6.48 -2.59
C ALA A 52 -2.50 -5.22 -2.06
N LEU A 53 -1.34 -4.89 -2.62
CA LEU A 53 -0.62 -3.66 -2.34
C LEU A 53 -1.15 -2.52 -3.23
N VAL A 54 -1.53 -1.41 -2.60
CA VAL A 54 -1.93 -0.17 -3.29
C VAL A 54 -0.76 0.78 -3.45
N GLY A 55 -0.95 1.83 -4.27
CA GLY A 55 0.08 2.84 -4.53
C GLY A 55 0.58 3.56 -3.28
N GLY A 56 -0.31 3.88 -2.35
CA GLY A 56 0.01 4.65 -1.15
C GLY A 56 -0.06 6.17 -1.37
N PRO A 57 0.51 6.98 -0.48
CA PRO A 57 0.43 8.44 -0.56
C PRO A 57 0.96 9.01 -1.88
N ASP A 58 0.25 9.98 -2.43
CA ASP A 58 0.63 10.72 -3.64
C ASP A 58 0.80 12.21 -3.33
N GLY A 59 2.04 12.68 -3.36
CA GLY A 59 2.39 14.07 -3.08
C GLY A 59 1.81 15.09 -4.05
N ASN A 60 1.40 14.66 -5.25
CA ASN A 60 0.82 15.52 -6.28
C ASN A 60 -0.65 15.87 -6.03
N ILE A 61 -1.31 15.19 -5.09
CA ILE A 61 -2.69 15.51 -4.76
C ILE A 61 -2.75 16.90 -4.10
N GLU A 62 -3.64 17.76 -4.58
CA GLU A 62 -3.85 19.09 -4.04
C GLU A 62 -4.49 19.01 -2.63
N SER A 63 -3.73 19.36 -1.62
CA SER A 63 -4.14 19.28 -0.21
C SER A 63 -3.10 19.97 0.65
N ASP A 64 -3.52 20.52 1.79
CA ASP A 64 -2.65 21.15 2.80
C ASP A 64 -1.83 20.13 3.60
N LEU A 65 -2.07 18.84 3.42
CA LEU A 65 -1.34 17.77 4.12
C LEU A 65 0.09 17.62 3.58
N PRO A 66 1.06 17.23 4.42
CA PRO A 66 2.38 16.82 3.96
C PRO A 66 2.29 15.66 2.95
N PRO A 67 3.19 15.57 1.96
CA PRO A 67 3.14 14.53 0.92
C PRO A 67 2.96 13.11 1.43
N ALA A 68 3.66 12.73 2.49
CA ALA A 68 3.59 11.39 3.08
C ALA A 68 2.25 11.06 3.77
N LYS A 69 1.38 12.05 3.95
CA LYS A 69 0.03 11.90 4.53
C LYS A 69 -1.10 12.04 3.52
N LYS A 70 -0.78 12.31 2.26
CA LYS A 70 -1.76 12.48 1.17
C LYS A 70 -2.25 11.13 0.65
N TYR A 71 -3.02 10.45 1.49
CA TYR A 71 -3.62 9.16 1.21
C TYR A 71 -5.10 9.14 1.63
N TRP A 72 -5.97 8.70 0.77
CA TRP A 72 -7.39 8.46 1.05
C TRP A 72 -7.77 7.06 0.60
N ASP A 73 -8.44 6.33 1.47
CA ASP A 73 -8.99 5.01 1.16
C ASP A 73 -10.34 5.18 0.45
N ASP A 74 -10.27 5.47 -0.85
CA ASP A 74 -11.41 5.73 -1.72
C ASP A 74 -11.14 5.10 -3.09
N SER A 75 -12.09 4.32 -3.57
CA SER A 75 -11.96 3.59 -4.85
C SER A 75 -11.88 4.51 -6.06
N SER A 76 -12.37 5.75 -5.97
CA SER A 76 -12.22 6.76 -7.02
C SER A 76 -10.81 7.34 -7.12
N MET A 77 -10.01 7.21 -6.05
CA MET A 77 -8.65 7.74 -5.96
C MET A 77 -7.62 6.75 -6.50
N TYR A 78 -7.57 6.60 -7.83
CA TYR A 78 -6.66 5.66 -8.48
C TYR A 78 -5.18 5.93 -8.15
N SER A 79 -4.78 7.20 -7.98
CA SER A 79 -3.39 7.56 -7.70
C SER A 79 -2.86 7.01 -6.37
N THR A 80 -3.74 6.76 -5.39
CA THR A 80 -3.37 6.24 -4.07
C THR A 80 -3.80 4.80 -3.85
N ASN A 81 -4.92 4.37 -4.43
CA ASN A 81 -5.59 3.09 -4.14
C ASN A 81 -5.62 2.10 -5.30
N GLU A 82 -4.93 2.39 -6.41
CA GLU A 82 -4.82 1.43 -7.50
C GLU A 82 -3.97 0.23 -7.11
N VAL A 83 -4.40 -0.94 -7.55
CA VAL A 83 -3.66 -2.21 -7.43
C VAL A 83 -3.08 -2.55 -8.79
N ALA A 84 -1.78 -2.73 -8.86
CA ALA A 84 -1.08 -3.06 -10.11
C ALA A 84 -0.09 -4.21 -9.92
N ILE A 85 0.10 -4.99 -10.99
CA ILE A 85 1.00 -6.15 -10.99
C ILE A 85 2.43 -5.71 -10.66
N TYR A 86 2.88 -4.58 -11.19
CA TYR A 86 4.24 -4.08 -10.98
C TYR A 86 4.51 -3.54 -9.56
N TYR A 87 3.47 -3.35 -8.72
CA TYR A 87 3.63 -3.14 -7.28
C TYR A 87 3.68 -4.48 -6.53
N ASN A 88 2.80 -5.38 -6.90
CA ASN A 88 2.54 -6.61 -6.14
C ASN A 88 3.59 -7.67 -6.39
N SER A 89 4.12 -7.78 -7.61
CA SER A 89 5.17 -8.73 -7.95
C SER A 89 6.46 -8.49 -7.14
N PRO A 90 7.01 -7.27 -7.05
CA PRO A 90 8.14 -6.98 -6.17
C PRO A 90 7.85 -7.24 -4.68
N LEU A 91 6.64 -6.97 -4.21
CA LEU A 91 6.25 -7.25 -2.83
C LEU A 91 6.36 -8.76 -2.51
N VAL A 92 5.83 -9.60 -3.37
CA VAL A 92 5.93 -11.07 -3.22
C VAL A 92 7.40 -11.51 -3.18
N PHE A 93 8.23 -10.98 -4.07
CA PHE A 93 9.66 -11.28 -4.10
C PHE A 93 10.35 -10.89 -2.79
N VAL A 94 10.12 -9.67 -2.29
CA VAL A 94 10.74 -9.18 -1.06
C VAL A 94 10.26 -9.98 0.14
N LEU A 95 8.96 -10.24 0.27
CA LEU A 95 8.41 -11.01 1.38
C LEU A 95 8.93 -12.45 1.40
N SER A 96 9.18 -13.06 0.26
CA SER A 96 9.73 -14.41 0.17
C SER A 96 11.16 -14.50 0.75
N ALA A 97 11.91 -13.40 0.76
CA ALA A 97 13.25 -13.34 1.33
C ALA A 97 13.27 -13.35 2.88
N PHE A 98 12.12 -13.14 3.53
CA PHE A 98 12.00 -13.11 5.00
C PHE A 98 11.39 -14.38 5.60
N GLN A 99 11.19 -15.38 4.79
CA GLN A 99 10.68 -16.69 5.26
C GLN A 99 11.79 -17.61 5.78
#